data_18b14d7b8eb5af6ffd0dc2a6a5870651
#
_entry.id   18b14d7b8eb5af6ffd0dc2a6a5870651
#
_cell.length_a   1.000
_cell.length_b   1.000
_cell.length_c   1.000
_cell.angle_alpha   90.00
_cell.angle_beta   90.00
_cell.angle_gamma   90.00
#
_symmetry.space_group_name_H-M   'P 1'
#
loop_
_entity.id
_entity.type
_entity.pdbx_description
1 polymer ?
#
loop_
_entity_poly.entity_id
_entity_poly.type
_entity_poly.pdbx_seq_one_letter_code
_entity_poly.pdbx_strand_id
1 'polypeptide(L)'
;MNLNFFLQGIKYIVFNPVKLWEPSEYDRKSTDLIRNSFFFPLAVMVMLSAFLGSLLFTNAALSPVYSVLISIKCLLVILITIYATSYILGEITYPLDLGKDFNISFRMVVFSATPFMICQILSRLFESLLFVNIIGLYGLYIFWVGAERMLNPPQYKKTPLLTSTVITFAGIYILTNLILGMVTDRFYFAIFS
;
A
#
# COMPACT_ATOMS: atom_id res chain seq x y z
N MET A 1 -8.69 -17.47 -2.09
CA MET A 1 -7.40 -16.83 -2.47
C MET A 1 -6.77 -17.64 -3.59
N ASN A 2 -6.51 -17.04 -4.73
CA ASN A 2 -5.81 -17.72 -5.83
C ASN A 2 -4.29 -17.52 -5.61
N LEU A 3 -3.64 -18.50 -4.95
CA LEU A 3 -2.23 -18.40 -4.54
C LEU A 3 -1.30 -18.20 -5.75
N ASN A 4 -1.61 -18.86 -6.88
CA ASN A 4 -0.83 -18.70 -8.10
C ASN A 4 -0.88 -17.27 -8.63
N PHE A 5 -2.06 -16.63 -8.57
CA PHE A 5 -2.23 -15.24 -8.96
C PHE A 5 -1.42 -14.29 -8.07
N PHE A 6 -1.46 -14.52 -6.76
CA PHE A 6 -0.72 -13.73 -5.77
C PHE A 6 0.79 -13.82 -5.99
N LEU A 7 1.33 -15.03 -6.10
CA LEU A 7 2.78 -15.26 -6.29
C LEU A 7 3.28 -14.74 -7.65
N GLN A 8 2.50 -14.93 -8.72
CA GLN A 8 2.84 -14.38 -10.03
C GLN A 8 2.82 -12.85 -10.01
N GLY A 9 1.85 -12.23 -9.35
CA GLY A 9 1.79 -10.78 -9.19
C GLY A 9 3.05 -10.23 -8.50
N ILE A 10 3.45 -10.80 -7.38
CA ILE A 10 4.68 -10.41 -6.68
C ILE A 10 5.91 -10.61 -7.57
N LYS A 11 5.99 -11.74 -8.27
CA LYS A 11 7.12 -12.03 -9.18
C LYS A 11 7.23 -10.97 -10.29
N TYR A 12 6.12 -10.60 -10.92
CA TYR A 12 6.13 -9.57 -11.97
C TYR A 12 6.46 -8.19 -11.41
N ILE A 13 5.93 -7.83 -10.25
CA ILE A 13 6.23 -6.55 -9.59
C ILE A 13 7.72 -6.42 -9.30
N VAL A 14 8.36 -7.47 -8.78
CA VAL A 14 9.77 -7.44 -8.38
C VAL A 14 10.72 -7.55 -9.56
N PHE A 15 10.46 -8.45 -10.51
CA PHE A 15 11.43 -8.82 -11.55
C PHE A 15 11.12 -8.25 -12.93
N ASN A 16 9.86 -7.96 -13.23
CA ASN A 16 9.48 -7.47 -14.57
C ASN A 16 8.21 -6.60 -14.52
N PRO A 17 8.28 -5.38 -13.98
CA PRO A 17 7.12 -4.51 -13.84
C PRO A 17 6.49 -4.11 -15.18
N VAL A 18 7.24 -4.17 -16.28
CA VAL A 18 6.71 -3.88 -17.63
C VAL A 18 5.65 -4.91 -18.01
N LYS A 19 5.91 -6.22 -17.75
CA LYS A 19 4.93 -7.29 -18.03
C LYS A 19 3.67 -7.19 -17.17
N LEU A 20 3.79 -6.62 -15.97
CA LEU A 20 2.63 -6.40 -15.10
C LEU A 20 1.57 -5.51 -15.77
N TRP A 21 2.01 -4.56 -16.59
CA TRP A 21 1.18 -3.57 -17.27
C TRP A 21 0.86 -3.93 -18.72
N GLU A 22 1.18 -5.14 -19.18
CA GLU A 22 0.78 -5.59 -20.51
C GLU A 22 -0.72 -5.92 -20.54
N PRO A 23 -1.47 -5.46 -21.57
CA PRO A 23 -2.93 -5.61 -21.64
C PRO A 23 -3.44 -7.04 -21.55
N SER A 24 -2.62 -8.02 -21.92
CA SER A 24 -3.03 -9.44 -22.03
C SER A 24 -3.18 -10.16 -20.70
N GLU A 25 -2.47 -9.78 -19.64
CA GLU A 25 -2.43 -10.57 -18.40
C GLU A 25 -3.26 -10.00 -17.25
N TYR A 26 -3.30 -8.68 -17.09
CA TYR A 26 -3.95 -8.05 -15.93
C TYR A 26 -5.12 -7.13 -16.28
N ASP A 27 -5.21 -6.65 -17.51
CA ASP A 27 -6.27 -5.74 -17.96
C ASP A 27 -7.65 -6.42 -18.01
N ARG A 28 -7.68 -7.73 -18.22
CA ARG A 28 -8.90 -8.53 -18.23
C ARG A 28 -9.36 -9.01 -16.85
N LYS A 29 -8.58 -8.78 -15.79
CA LYS A 29 -8.94 -9.25 -14.45
C LYS A 29 -9.76 -8.19 -13.73
N SER A 30 -10.89 -8.59 -13.18
CA SER A 30 -11.76 -7.67 -12.45
C SER A 30 -11.02 -7.05 -11.26
N THR A 31 -11.33 -5.79 -10.95
CA THR A 31 -10.80 -5.08 -9.77
C THR A 31 -11.08 -5.85 -8.49
N ASP A 32 -12.20 -6.57 -8.43
CA ASP A 32 -12.55 -7.43 -7.29
C ASP A 32 -11.55 -8.57 -7.09
N LEU A 33 -11.03 -9.15 -8.16
CA LEU A 33 -10.02 -10.20 -8.08
C LEU A 33 -8.69 -9.63 -7.54
N ILE A 34 -8.27 -8.46 -8.00
CA ILE A 34 -7.07 -7.79 -7.50
C ILE A 34 -7.25 -7.44 -6.03
N ARG A 35 -8.41 -6.88 -5.66
CA ARG A 35 -8.74 -6.55 -4.28
C ARG A 35 -8.69 -7.77 -3.37
N ASN A 36 -9.42 -8.84 -3.72
CA ASN A 36 -9.63 -9.99 -2.83
C ASN A 36 -8.50 -11.01 -2.88
N SER A 37 -7.82 -11.18 -4.02
CA SER A 37 -6.80 -12.21 -4.19
C SER A 37 -5.37 -11.69 -4.16
N PHE A 38 -5.17 -10.36 -4.15
CA PHE A 38 -3.84 -9.75 -4.10
C PHE A 38 -3.71 -8.75 -2.95
N PHE A 39 -4.52 -7.68 -2.94
CA PHE A 39 -4.39 -6.58 -1.98
C PHE A 39 -4.73 -7.01 -0.55
N PHE A 40 -5.90 -7.60 -0.31
CA PHE A 40 -6.29 -8.00 1.04
C PHE A 40 -5.34 -9.02 1.67
N PRO A 41 -4.91 -10.11 0.97
CA PRO A 41 -3.91 -11.01 1.52
C PRO A 41 -2.61 -10.30 1.93
N LEU A 42 -2.13 -9.38 1.10
CA LEU A 42 -0.91 -8.61 1.40
C LEU A 42 -1.10 -7.68 2.61
N ALA A 43 -2.25 -7.00 2.70
CA ALA A 43 -2.59 -6.15 3.84
C ALA A 43 -2.69 -6.95 5.16
N VAL A 44 -3.28 -8.15 5.10
CA VAL A 44 -3.32 -9.07 6.25
C VAL A 44 -1.93 -9.55 6.64
N MET A 45 -1.04 -9.81 5.69
CA MET A 45 0.37 -10.17 6.00
C MET A 45 1.08 -9.03 6.73
N VAL A 46 0.87 -7.76 6.34
CA VAL A 46 1.42 -6.61 7.07
C VAL A 46 0.83 -6.49 8.48
N MET A 47 -0.48 -6.73 8.63
CA MET A 47 -1.14 -6.77 9.94
C MET A 47 -0.53 -7.85 10.85
N LEU A 48 -0.36 -9.07 10.34
CA LEU A 48 0.21 -10.19 11.09
C LEU A 48 1.66 -9.92 11.47
N SER A 49 2.46 -9.33 10.58
CA SER A 49 3.84 -8.95 10.89
C SER A 49 3.91 -7.88 11.97
N ALA A 50 3.01 -6.91 11.96
CA ALA A 50 2.91 -5.90 13.01
C ALA A 50 2.50 -6.51 14.36
N PHE A 51 1.58 -7.48 14.36
CA PHE A 51 1.21 -8.23 15.56
C PHE A 51 2.38 -9.01 16.14
N LEU A 52 3.05 -9.83 15.32
CA LEU A 52 4.16 -10.65 15.74
C LEU A 52 5.37 -9.81 16.19
N GLY A 53 5.72 -8.77 15.45
CA GLY A 53 6.81 -7.87 15.81
C GLY A 53 6.53 -7.15 17.13
N SER A 54 5.32 -6.62 17.32
CA SER A 54 4.93 -6.01 18.58
C SER A 54 4.96 -7.01 19.73
N LEU A 55 4.49 -8.24 19.52
CA LEU A 55 4.49 -9.28 20.56
C LEU A 55 5.89 -9.71 20.98
N LEU A 56 6.83 -9.77 20.02
CA LEU A 56 8.19 -10.27 20.27
C LEU A 56 9.15 -9.19 20.79
N PHE A 57 8.99 -7.94 20.36
CA PHE A 57 9.98 -6.87 20.58
C PHE A 57 9.48 -5.71 21.44
N THR A 58 8.16 -5.61 21.69
CA THR A 58 7.65 -4.58 22.60
C THR A 58 7.95 -4.98 24.06
N ASN A 59 8.30 -4.00 24.88
CA ASN A 59 8.61 -4.20 26.30
C ASN A 59 7.54 -5.04 27.00
N ALA A 60 7.96 -6.01 27.82
CA ALA A 60 7.11 -6.92 28.58
C ALA A 60 6.08 -6.22 29.51
N ALA A 61 6.18 -4.89 29.67
CA ALA A 61 5.23 -4.08 30.43
C ALA A 61 3.90 -3.83 29.68
N LEU A 62 3.86 -4.02 28.36
CA LEU A 62 2.64 -3.83 27.58
C LEU A 62 1.94 -5.18 27.36
N SER A 63 0.63 -5.18 27.57
CA SER A 63 -0.18 -6.41 27.46
C SER A 63 -0.29 -6.87 25.99
N PRO A 64 -0.55 -8.17 25.72
CA PRO A 64 -0.83 -8.68 24.37
C PRO A 64 -1.97 -7.93 23.64
N VAL A 65 -2.88 -7.30 24.40
CA VAL A 65 -3.95 -6.46 23.87
C VAL A 65 -3.39 -5.27 23.09
N TYR A 66 -2.29 -4.68 23.54
CA TYR A 66 -1.64 -3.59 22.83
C TYR A 66 -1.13 -4.04 21.44
N SER A 67 -0.56 -5.24 21.34
CA SER A 67 -0.13 -5.82 20.08
C SER A 67 -1.29 -6.04 19.09
N VAL A 68 -2.46 -6.43 19.61
CA VAL A 68 -3.69 -6.53 18.80
C VAL A 68 -4.11 -5.14 18.29
N LEU A 69 -4.12 -4.14 19.15
CA LEU A 69 -4.49 -2.76 18.76
C LEU A 69 -3.54 -2.19 17.70
N ILE A 70 -2.22 -2.39 17.85
CA ILE A 70 -1.22 -1.98 16.86
C ILE A 70 -1.45 -2.69 15.51
N SER A 71 -1.76 -3.98 15.52
CA SER A 71 -2.00 -4.73 14.29
C SER A 71 -3.24 -4.25 13.55
N ILE A 72 -4.34 -3.99 14.26
CA ILE A 72 -5.57 -3.42 13.69
C ILE A 72 -5.30 -2.01 13.15
N LYS A 73 -4.61 -1.15 13.92
CA LYS A 73 -4.17 0.16 13.46
C LYS A 73 -3.41 0.06 12.14
N CYS A 74 -2.44 -0.85 12.05
CA CYS A 74 -1.60 -1.02 10.87
C CYS A 74 -2.43 -1.42 9.64
N LEU A 75 -3.39 -2.34 9.80
CA LEU A 75 -4.33 -2.71 8.75
C LEU A 75 -5.15 -1.51 8.27
N LEU A 76 -5.74 -0.75 9.21
CA LEU A 76 -6.55 0.43 8.88
C LEU A 76 -5.74 1.50 8.16
N VAL A 77 -4.50 1.77 8.59
CA VAL A 77 -3.59 2.71 7.91
C VAL A 77 -3.41 2.32 6.46
N ILE A 78 -3.12 1.06 6.17
CA ILE A 78 -2.91 0.57 4.80
C ILE A 78 -4.19 0.67 3.98
N LEU A 79 -5.32 0.21 4.52
CA LEU A 79 -6.61 0.26 3.83
C LEU A 79 -6.97 1.70 3.47
N ILE A 80 -6.97 2.60 4.44
CA ILE A 80 -7.30 4.00 4.23
C ILE A 80 -6.35 4.65 3.22
N THR A 81 -5.03 4.41 3.35
CA THR A 81 -4.04 4.99 2.45
C THR A 81 -4.27 4.55 1.01
N ILE A 82 -4.44 3.25 0.76
CA ILE A 82 -4.62 2.73 -0.60
C ILE A 82 -5.93 3.22 -1.22
N TYR A 83 -7.05 3.11 -0.50
CA TYR A 83 -8.34 3.53 -1.05
C TYR A 83 -8.44 5.04 -1.25
N ALA A 84 -8.00 5.84 -0.27
CA ALA A 84 -8.04 7.29 -0.39
C ALA A 84 -7.10 7.80 -1.49
N THR A 85 -5.88 7.26 -1.58
CA THR A 85 -4.95 7.62 -2.67
C THR A 85 -5.52 7.22 -4.03
N SER A 86 -6.15 6.06 -4.15
CA SER A 86 -6.77 5.61 -5.41
C SER A 86 -7.93 6.50 -5.83
N TYR A 87 -8.74 6.93 -4.87
CA TYR A 87 -9.84 7.87 -5.12
C TYR A 87 -9.30 9.23 -5.59
N ILE A 88 -8.34 9.80 -4.85
CA ILE A 88 -7.76 11.10 -5.17
C ILE A 88 -7.00 11.05 -6.50
N LEU A 89 -6.30 9.93 -6.80
CA LEU A 89 -5.66 9.76 -8.11
C LEU A 89 -6.69 9.82 -9.24
N GLY A 90 -7.85 9.17 -9.09
CA GLY A 90 -8.94 9.26 -10.05
C GLY A 90 -9.45 10.70 -10.24
N GLU A 91 -9.48 11.51 -9.17
CA GLU A 91 -9.84 12.93 -9.26
C GLU A 91 -8.73 13.78 -9.91
N ILE A 92 -7.46 13.47 -9.68
CA ILE A 92 -6.31 14.15 -10.29
C ILE A 92 -6.21 13.86 -11.78
N THR A 93 -6.55 12.65 -12.23
CA THR A 93 -6.49 12.28 -13.67
C THR A 93 -7.56 12.99 -14.48
N TYR A 94 -8.68 13.37 -13.89
CA TYR A 94 -9.78 14.07 -14.59
C TYR A 94 -9.35 15.44 -15.17
N PRO A 95 -8.81 16.40 -14.40
CA PRO A 95 -8.37 17.69 -14.94
C PRO A 95 -7.15 17.59 -15.87
N LEU A 96 -6.49 16.42 -15.87
CA LEU A 96 -5.38 16.14 -16.77
C LEU A 96 -5.84 15.53 -18.12
N ASP A 97 -7.15 15.43 -18.38
CA ASP A 97 -7.75 14.79 -19.56
C ASP A 97 -7.33 13.32 -19.74
N LEU A 98 -7.03 12.62 -18.64
CA LEU A 98 -6.61 11.20 -18.64
C LEU A 98 -7.76 10.25 -18.28
N GLY A 99 -8.99 10.79 -18.15
CA GLY A 99 -10.17 10.05 -17.72
C GLY A 99 -10.27 9.93 -16.19
N LYS A 100 -11.47 9.57 -15.72
CA LYS A 100 -11.75 9.31 -14.31
C LYS A 100 -12.20 7.87 -14.16
N ASP A 101 -11.28 6.99 -13.83
CA ASP A 101 -11.59 5.58 -13.55
C ASP A 101 -10.91 5.13 -12.25
N PHE A 102 -11.76 4.90 -11.23
CA PHE A 102 -11.31 4.39 -9.94
C PHE A 102 -10.62 3.02 -10.07
N ASN A 103 -11.08 2.15 -10.98
CA ASN A 103 -10.51 0.81 -11.11
C ASN A 103 -9.08 0.86 -11.64
N ILE A 104 -8.82 1.73 -12.60
CA ILE A 104 -7.47 1.96 -13.13
C ILE A 104 -6.58 2.55 -12.02
N SER A 105 -7.07 3.59 -11.34
CA SER A 105 -6.35 4.25 -10.24
C SER A 105 -6.04 3.29 -9.11
N PHE A 106 -7.01 2.45 -8.72
CA PHE A 106 -6.83 1.44 -7.66
C PHE A 106 -5.76 0.41 -8.02
N ARG A 107 -5.79 -0.11 -9.27
CA ARG A 107 -4.76 -1.05 -9.75
C ARG A 107 -3.37 -0.41 -9.71
N MET A 108 -3.25 0.82 -10.21
CA MET A 108 -1.99 1.54 -10.22
C MET A 108 -1.44 1.74 -8.81
N VAL A 109 -2.26 2.20 -7.88
CA VAL A 109 -1.85 2.42 -6.49
C VAL A 109 -1.48 1.12 -5.79
N VAL A 110 -2.31 0.06 -5.91
CA VAL A 110 -2.05 -1.24 -5.26
C VAL A 110 -0.72 -1.84 -5.72
N PHE A 111 -0.51 -1.94 -7.04
CA PHE A 111 0.72 -2.56 -7.54
C PHE A 111 1.97 -1.72 -7.26
N SER A 112 1.84 -0.41 -7.32
CA SER A 112 2.94 0.51 -7.00
C SER A 112 3.27 0.56 -5.50
N ALA A 113 2.28 0.39 -4.63
CA ALA A 113 2.47 0.32 -3.19
C ALA A 113 2.98 -1.06 -2.72
N THR A 114 2.96 -2.09 -3.56
CA THR A 114 3.34 -3.45 -3.17
C THR A 114 4.78 -3.55 -2.63
N PRO A 115 5.83 -2.96 -3.26
CA PRO A 115 7.17 -2.97 -2.67
C PRO A 115 7.22 -2.34 -1.29
N PHE A 116 6.51 -1.23 -1.10
CA PHE A 116 6.39 -0.58 0.21
C PHE A 116 5.71 -1.51 1.23
N MET A 117 4.61 -2.19 0.87
CA MET A 117 3.93 -3.14 1.76
C MET A 117 4.81 -4.33 2.12
N ILE A 118 5.61 -4.85 1.18
CA ILE A 118 6.59 -5.92 1.45
C ILE A 118 7.65 -5.42 2.44
N CYS A 119 8.17 -4.20 2.24
CA CYS A 119 9.11 -3.59 3.17
C CYS A 119 8.49 -3.38 4.56
N GLN A 120 7.22 -3.01 4.64
CA GLN A 120 6.48 -2.90 5.91
C GLN A 120 6.36 -4.26 6.62
N ILE A 121 6.19 -5.37 5.92
CA ILE A 121 6.20 -6.72 6.52
C ILE A 121 7.52 -6.96 7.24
N LEU A 122 8.64 -6.69 6.57
CA LEU A 122 9.98 -6.91 7.12
C LEU A 122 10.31 -5.96 8.27
N SER A 123 10.06 -4.67 8.10
CA SER A 123 10.38 -3.64 9.09
C SER A 123 9.47 -3.69 10.32
N ARG A 124 8.24 -4.21 10.20
CA ARG A 124 7.35 -4.43 11.34
C ARG A 124 7.69 -5.70 12.10
N LEU A 125 8.17 -6.73 11.41
CA LEU A 125 8.61 -7.97 12.03
C LEU A 125 9.95 -7.81 12.76
N PHE A 126 10.86 -6.99 12.21
CA PHE A 126 12.18 -6.73 12.75
C PHE A 126 12.47 -5.24 12.78
N GLU A 127 12.46 -4.62 13.97
CA GLU A 127 12.70 -3.17 14.13
C GLU A 127 14.04 -2.72 13.56
N SER A 128 15.06 -3.58 13.60
CA SER A 128 16.38 -3.31 13.03
C SER A 128 16.38 -3.13 11.50
N LEU A 129 15.32 -3.56 10.82
CA LEU A 129 15.21 -3.50 9.35
C LEU A 129 14.44 -2.27 8.84
N LEU A 130 14.34 -1.18 9.62
CA LEU A 130 13.64 0.05 9.18
C LEU A 130 14.22 0.62 7.88
N PHE A 131 15.51 0.47 7.63
CA PHE A 131 16.17 0.93 6.41
C PHE A 131 15.66 0.24 5.13
N VAL A 132 15.08 -0.95 5.23
CA VAL A 132 14.49 -1.69 4.10
C VAL A 132 13.36 -0.89 3.45
N ASN A 133 12.70 0.01 4.17
CA ASN A 133 11.65 0.87 3.62
C ASN A 133 12.14 1.76 2.46
N ILE A 134 13.44 2.00 2.34
CA ILE A 134 14.03 2.72 1.20
C ILE A 134 13.77 1.94 -0.10
N ILE A 135 13.80 0.62 -0.06
CA ILE A 135 13.49 -0.24 -1.23
C ILE A 135 12.03 -0.05 -1.68
N GLY A 136 11.14 0.35 -0.77
CA GLY A 136 9.77 0.70 -1.09
C GLY A 136 9.64 1.82 -2.14
N LEU A 137 10.66 2.68 -2.29
CA LEU A 137 10.72 3.70 -3.33
C LEU A 137 10.74 3.11 -4.76
N TYR A 138 11.08 1.83 -4.92
CA TYR A 138 10.92 1.12 -6.19
C TYR A 138 9.47 1.15 -6.70
N GLY A 139 8.50 1.32 -5.82
CA GLY A 139 7.11 1.55 -6.19
C GLY A 139 6.88 2.77 -7.10
N LEU A 140 7.73 3.80 -7.01
CA LEU A 140 7.66 4.97 -7.88
C LEU A 140 7.96 4.62 -9.34
N TYR A 141 8.94 3.74 -9.56
CA TYR A 141 9.24 3.23 -10.88
C TYR A 141 8.08 2.39 -11.44
N ILE A 142 7.47 1.55 -10.61
CA ILE A 142 6.31 0.74 -11.01
C ILE A 142 5.14 1.66 -11.39
N PHE A 143 4.89 2.70 -10.60
CA PHE A 143 3.87 3.70 -10.88
C PHE A 143 4.13 4.42 -12.20
N TRP A 144 5.38 4.84 -12.43
CA TRP A 144 5.77 5.51 -13.68
C TRP A 144 5.47 4.65 -14.91
N VAL A 145 5.90 3.38 -14.89
CA VAL A 145 5.63 2.43 -15.97
C VAL A 145 4.13 2.18 -16.14
N GLY A 146 3.40 2.07 -15.02
CA GLY A 146 1.94 1.94 -15.02
C GLY A 146 1.22 3.14 -15.63
N ALA A 147 1.64 4.36 -15.28
CA ALA A 147 1.08 5.58 -15.83
C ALA A 147 1.29 5.66 -17.36
N GLU A 148 2.47 5.29 -17.85
CA GLU A 148 2.74 5.25 -19.28
C GLU A 148 1.87 4.24 -20.04
N ARG A 149 1.64 3.06 -19.47
CA ARG A 149 0.90 1.98 -20.12
C ARG A 149 -0.61 2.10 -20.01
N MET A 150 -1.11 2.55 -18.85
CA MET A 150 -2.55 2.59 -18.57
C MET A 150 -3.21 3.92 -18.92
N LEU A 151 -2.51 5.04 -18.68
CA LEU A 151 -3.06 6.39 -18.88
C LEU A 151 -2.47 7.09 -20.10
N ASN A 152 -1.31 6.65 -20.57
CA ASN A 152 -0.58 7.25 -21.72
C ASN A 152 -0.53 8.79 -21.67
N PRO A 153 -0.12 9.41 -20.54
CA PRO A 153 -0.14 10.85 -20.38
C PRO A 153 0.90 11.51 -21.31
N PRO A 154 0.64 12.71 -21.83
CA PRO A 154 1.65 13.52 -22.51
C PRO A 154 2.87 13.74 -21.60
N GLN A 155 4.04 13.91 -22.20
CA GLN A 155 5.32 14.01 -21.47
C GLN A 155 5.28 15.05 -20.33
N TYR A 156 4.69 16.23 -20.59
CA TYR A 156 4.59 17.32 -19.62
C TYR A 156 3.63 17.05 -18.44
N LYS A 157 2.70 16.08 -18.57
CA LYS A 157 1.74 15.70 -17.52
C LYS A 157 2.26 14.54 -16.63
N LYS A 158 3.28 13.81 -17.06
CA LYS A 158 3.80 12.64 -16.31
C LYS A 158 4.39 13.01 -14.95
N THR A 159 5.28 14.01 -14.92
CA THR A 159 5.92 14.44 -13.68
C THR A 159 4.93 14.99 -12.66
N PRO A 160 4.01 15.92 -13.03
CA PRO A 160 2.97 16.37 -12.12
C PRO A 160 2.09 15.23 -11.58
N LEU A 161 1.70 14.27 -12.42
CA LEU A 161 0.91 13.11 -12.00
C LEU A 161 1.64 12.26 -10.97
N LEU A 162 2.91 11.94 -11.22
CA LEU A 162 3.73 11.18 -10.26
C LEU A 162 3.89 11.95 -8.95
N THR A 163 4.30 13.21 -9.02
CA THR A 163 4.58 14.02 -7.82
C THR A 163 3.32 14.21 -6.97
N SER A 164 2.18 14.52 -7.58
CA SER A 164 0.92 14.68 -6.86
C SER A 164 0.46 13.37 -6.21
N THR A 165 0.62 12.24 -6.89
CA THR A 165 0.27 10.92 -6.33
C THR A 165 1.16 10.55 -5.16
N VAL A 166 2.47 10.80 -5.26
CA VAL A 166 3.43 10.54 -4.18
C VAL A 166 3.13 11.39 -2.96
N ILE A 167 2.91 12.70 -3.15
CA ILE A 167 2.57 13.62 -2.05
C ILE A 167 1.26 13.18 -1.39
N THR A 168 0.26 12.81 -2.18
CA THR A 168 -1.04 12.33 -1.68
C THR A 168 -0.86 11.04 -0.87
N PHE A 169 -0.15 10.06 -1.41
CA PHE A 169 0.11 8.79 -0.71
C PHE A 169 0.85 9.00 0.60
N ALA A 170 1.95 9.74 0.58
CA ALA A 170 2.75 10.03 1.77
C ALA A 170 1.96 10.85 2.80
N GLY A 171 1.23 11.88 2.36
CA GLY A 171 0.41 12.71 3.24
C GLY A 171 -0.68 11.92 3.94
N ILE A 172 -1.43 11.11 3.20
CA ILE A 172 -2.49 10.26 3.77
C ILE A 172 -1.88 9.22 4.72
N TYR A 173 -0.79 8.56 4.32
CA TYR A 173 -0.13 7.57 5.16
C TYR A 173 0.35 8.15 6.48
N ILE A 174 1.04 9.28 6.45
CA ILE A 174 1.56 9.97 7.65
C ILE A 174 0.39 10.42 8.53
N LEU A 175 -0.59 11.13 7.96
CA LEU A 175 -1.73 11.66 8.69
C LEU A 175 -2.56 10.55 9.35
N THR A 176 -2.88 9.51 8.60
CA THR A 176 -3.65 8.37 9.11
C THR A 176 -2.88 7.62 10.21
N ASN A 177 -1.56 7.43 10.02
CA ASN A 177 -0.73 6.78 11.02
C ASN A 177 -0.62 7.59 12.32
N LEU A 178 -0.53 8.91 12.24
CA LEU A 178 -0.51 9.79 13.40
C LEU A 178 -1.85 9.78 14.14
N ILE A 179 -2.96 9.99 13.43
CA ILE A 179 -4.30 10.03 14.03
C ILE A 179 -4.63 8.69 14.69
N LEU A 180 -4.48 7.59 13.96
CA LEU A 180 -4.77 6.25 14.51
C LEU A 180 -3.78 5.86 15.61
N GLY A 181 -2.53 6.37 15.58
CA GLY A 181 -1.59 6.22 16.66
C GLY A 181 -2.10 6.84 17.96
N MET A 182 -2.44 8.12 17.90
CA MET A 182 -2.98 8.85 19.07
C MET A 182 -4.25 8.18 19.63
N VAL A 183 -5.14 7.71 18.75
CA VAL A 183 -6.35 7.00 19.16
C VAL A 183 -6.03 5.68 19.84
N THR A 184 -5.11 4.89 19.27
CA THR A 184 -4.71 3.59 19.82
C THR A 184 -4.09 3.75 21.20
N ASP A 185 -3.17 4.69 21.35
CA ASP A 185 -2.47 4.93 22.62
C ASP A 185 -3.44 5.43 23.71
N ARG A 186 -4.27 6.42 23.38
CA ARG A 186 -5.29 6.92 24.34
C ARG A 186 -6.29 5.85 24.73
N PHE A 187 -6.75 5.04 23.80
CA PHE A 187 -7.68 3.95 24.08
C PHE A 187 -7.05 2.90 25.00
N TYR A 188 -5.80 2.51 24.74
CA TYR A 188 -5.09 1.54 25.55
C TYR A 188 -4.88 2.04 26.98
N PHE A 189 -4.34 3.24 27.17
CA PHE A 189 -4.07 3.79 28.49
C PHE A 189 -5.33 4.15 29.26
N ALA A 190 -6.44 4.49 28.59
CA ALA A 190 -7.72 4.73 29.27
C ALA A 190 -8.37 3.47 29.86
N ILE A 191 -8.03 2.28 29.33
CA ILE A 191 -8.62 1.02 29.79
C ILE A 191 -7.69 0.28 30.76
N PHE A 192 -6.36 0.41 30.58
CA PHE A 192 -5.36 -0.41 31.28
C PHE A 192 -4.42 0.39 32.20
N SER A 193 -4.61 1.71 32.36
CA SER A 193 -3.98 2.53 33.38
C SER A 193 -4.92 2.77 34.54
#